data_8308ddd076da802c895cb5ddf4525bc8
#
_entry.id   8308ddd076da802c895cb5ddf4525bc8
#
_cell.length_a   1.000
_cell.length_b   1.000
_cell.length_c   1.000
_cell.angle_alpha   90.00
_cell.angle_beta   90.00
_cell.angle_gamma   90.00
#
_symmetry.space_group_name_H-M   'P 1'
#
loop_
_entity.id
_entity.type
_entity.pdbx_description
1 polymer ?
#
loop_
_entity_poly.entity_id
_entity_poly.type
_entity_poly.pdbx_seq_one_letter_code
_entity_poly.pdbx_strand_id
1 'polypeptide(L)'
;SDSNFKLQDCITINENIFPFNLETVKKYGIHKNRCGWYLQQLIKLYAGLIIPNILDKYLVLDCDTFFLKPTKFIEDDKCMYDYRNNIHQPYITHLQKLGLQHIDVNKSWICDHMILETQYIKKLFQQIEFDNLLFYQIFLQLVDETEKSGASEFEIYLNFMLQYYSDKIKIRKLNHLGVVNIQDIKGNLDYVSYHWYMRK
;
A
#
# COMPACT_ATOMS: atom_id res chain seq x y z
N SER A 1 0.63 -18.24 -9.87
CA SER A 1 1.99 -18.11 -9.31
C SER A 1 2.57 -19.50 -9.14
N ASP A 2 3.81 -19.72 -9.59
CA ASP A 2 4.50 -20.98 -9.45
C ASP A 2 4.64 -21.34 -7.96
N SER A 3 3.90 -22.35 -7.53
CA SER A 3 3.81 -22.82 -6.15
C SER A 3 5.14 -23.40 -5.58
N ASN A 4 6.24 -23.33 -6.31
CA ASN A 4 7.52 -23.97 -5.98
C ASN A 4 8.64 -22.99 -5.62
N PHE A 5 8.40 -21.69 -5.58
CA PHE A 5 9.44 -20.74 -5.18
C PHE A 5 9.52 -20.68 -3.65
N LYS A 6 10.55 -21.31 -3.08
CA LYS A 6 10.86 -21.23 -1.64
C LYS A 6 12.04 -20.30 -1.45
N LEU A 7 11.78 -19.12 -0.84
CA LEU A 7 12.84 -18.29 -0.27
C LEU A 7 13.23 -18.89 1.09
N GLN A 8 14.52 -18.90 1.39
CA GLN A 8 14.99 -19.26 2.72
C GLN A 8 14.39 -18.29 3.76
N ASP A 9 13.91 -18.81 4.87
CA ASP A 9 13.28 -18.06 5.96
C ASP A 9 12.02 -17.25 5.60
N CYS A 10 11.34 -17.62 4.51
CA CYS A 10 10.10 -16.99 4.07
C CYS A 10 8.94 -18.00 4.03
N ILE A 11 7.77 -17.55 4.46
CA ILE A 11 6.52 -18.29 4.32
C ILE A 11 5.80 -17.79 3.06
N THR A 12 5.57 -18.69 2.11
CA THR A 12 4.76 -18.38 0.93
C THR A 12 3.28 -18.60 1.26
N ILE A 13 2.48 -17.58 1.08
CA ILE A 13 1.02 -17.61 1.27
C ILE A 13 0.35 -17.65 -0.10
N ASN A 14 -0.56 -18.62 -0.27
CA ASN A 14 -1.36 -18.69 -1.49
C ASN A 14 -2.40 -17.56 -1.50
N GLU A 15 -2.44 -16.75 -2.55
CA GLU A 15 -3.39 -15.62 -2.69
C GLU A 15 -4.87 -16.05 -2.72
N ASN A 16 -5.17 -17.33 -2.97
CA ASN A 16 -6.54 -17.86 -2.96
C ASN A 16 -7.21 -17.86 -1.57
N ILE A 17 -6.49 -17.54 -0.49
CA ILE A 17 -7.10 -17.36 0.83
C ILE A 17 -7.90 -16.06 0.93
N PHE A 18 -7.64 -15.07 0.06
CA PHE A 18 -8.35 -13.80 0.06
C PHE A 18 -9.73 -13.92 -0.60
N PRO A 19 -10.74 -13.12 -0.18
CA PRO A 19 -12.11 -13.17 -0.72
C PRO A 19 -12.23 -12.57 -2.13
N PHE A 20 -11.13 -12.26 -2.77
CA PHE A 20 -11.00 -11.71 -4.12
C PHE A 20 -9.76 -12.28 -4.80
N ASN A 21 -9.74 -12.21 -6.11
CA ASN A 21 -8.64 -12.67 -6.96
C ASN A 21 -8.57 -11.81 -8.23
N LEU A 22 -7.67 -12.16 -9.15
CA LEU A 22 -7.49 -11.43 -10.40
C LEU A 22 -8.78 -11.34 -11.23
N GLU A 23 -9.58 -12.40 -11.27
CA GLU A 23 -10.86 -12.42 -12.00
C GLU A 23 -11.88 -11.50 -11.33
N THR A 24 -11.87 -11.38 -10.00
CA THR A 24 -12.67 -10.41 -9.27
C THR A 24 -12.35 -8.99 -9.74
N VAL A 25 -11.05 -8.62 -9.78
CA VAL A 25 -10.63 -7.27 -10.20
C VAL A 25 -11.03 -6.97 -11.66
N LYS A 26 -10.86 -7.94 -12.56
CA LYS A 26 -11.23 -7.78 -13.98
C LYS A 26 -12.71 -7.45 -14.19
N LYS A 27 -13.62 -7.93 -13.33
CA LYS A 27 -15.06 -7.68 -13.45
C LYS A 27 -15.45 -6.21 -13.27
N TYR A 28 -14.59 -5.39 -12.67
CA TYR A 28 -14.83 -3.96 -12.45
C TYR A 28 -14.35 -3.06 -13.59
N GLY A 29 -14.09 -3.61 -14.79
CA GLY A 29 -13.69 -2.83 -15.97
C GLY A 29 -12.26 -2.30 -15.94
N ILE A 30 -11.51 -2.61 -14.90
CA ILE A 30 -10.13 -2.12 -14.70
C ILE A 30 -9.23 -2.57 -15.86
N HIS A 31 -8.40 -1.67 -16.33
CA HIS A 31 -7.48 -1.90 -17.43
C HIS A 31 -6.66 -3.19 -17.23
N LYS A 32 -6.72 -4.12 -18.17
CA LYS A 32 -6.18 -5.48 -18.07
C LYS A 32 -4.73 -5.55 -17.57
N ASN A 33 -3.91 -4.59 -17.99
CA ASN A 33 -2.49 -4.54 -17.59
C ASN A 33 -2.26 -4.03 -16.16
N ARG A 34 -3.33 -3.61 -15.45
CA ARG A 34 -3.25 -3.07 -14.08
C ARG A 34 -4.00 -3.90 -13.05
N CYS A 35 -4.76 -4.92 -13.47
CA CYS A 35 -5.52 -5.75 -12.53
C CYS A 35 -4.65 -6.36 -11.43
N GLY A 36 -3.45 -6.86 -11.75
CA GLY A 36 -2.52 -7.38 -10.76
C GLY A 36 -2.04 -6.33 -9.77
N TRP A 37 -1.88 -5.08 -10.20
CA TRP A 37 -1.48 -3.98 -9.33
C TRP A 37 -2.59 -3.59 -8.33
N TYR A 38 -3.86 -3.59 -8.75
CA TYR A 38 -4.98 -3.37 -7.84
C TYR A 38 -5.19 -4.55 -6.89
N LEU A 39 -5.01 -5.78 -7.39
CA LEU A 39 -5.04 -6.98 -6.55
C LEU A 39 -3.99 -6.90 -5.44
N GLN A 40 -2.75 -6.50 -5.76
CA GLN A 40 -1.67 -6.33 -4.79
C GLN A 40 -2.04 -5.32 -3.70
N GLN A 41 -2.66 -4.19 -4.04
CA GLN A 41 -3.10 -3.19 -3.06
C GLN A 41 -4.13 -3.76 -2.08
N LEU A 42 -5.12 -4.49 -2.60
CA LEU A 42 -6.11 -5.15 -1.77
C LEU A 42 -5.48 -6.22 -0.86
N ILE A 43 -4.55 -7.04 -1.37
CA ILE A 43 -3.83 -8.02 -0.57
C ILE A 43 -3.10 -7.34 0.59
N LYS A 44 -2.40 -6.23 0.35
CA LYS A 44 -1.70 -5.46 1.39
C LYS A 44 -2.65 -5.01 2.50
N LEU A 45 -3.81 -4.43 2.15
CA LEU A 45 -4.79 -3.97 3.13
C LEU A 45 -5.47 -5.14 3.89
N TYR A 46 -5.74 -6.24 3.20
CA TYR A 46 -6.43 -7.39 3.80
C TYR A 46 -5.49 -8.35 4.56
N ALA A 47 -4.17 -8.22 4.40
CA ALA A 47 -3.19 -9.16 4.96
C ALA A 47 -3.39 -9.39 6.48
N GLY A 48 -3.52 -8.30 7.25
CA GLY A 48 -3.73 -8.38 8.70
C GLY A 48 -5.06 -9.04 9.14
N LEU A 49 -6.03 -9.16 8.23
CA LEU A 49 -7.33 -9.75 8.51
C LEU A 49 -7.42 -11.22 8.11
N ILE A 50 -6.63 -11.63 7.13
CA ILE A 50 -6.78 -12.91 6.42
C ILE A 50 -5.61 -13.85 6.68
N ILE A 51 -4.37 -13.34 6.77
CA ILE A 51 -3.20 -14.20 6.94
C ILE A 51 -3.14 -14.73 8.38
N PRO A 52 -3.14 -16.06 8.57
CA PRO A 52 -3.07 -16.64 9.91
C PRO A 52 -1.75 -16.26 10.62
N ASN A 53 -1.86 -15.95 11.91
CA ASN A 53 -0.71 -15.65 12.78
C ASN A 53 0.15 -14.45 12.37
N ILE A 54 -0.35 -13.57 11.50
CA ILE A 54 0.31 -12.29 11.25
C ILE A 54 0.23 -11.40 12.50
N LEU A 55 1.25 -10.59 12.72
CA LEU A 55 1.25 -9.65 13.85
C LEU A 55 0.22 -8.53 13.64
N ASP A 56 -0.25 -7.95 14.74
CA ASP A 56 -1.18 -6.82 14.71
C ASP A 56 -0.61 -5.59 13.97
N LYS A 57 0.71 -5.40 14.04
CA LYS A 57 1.46 -4.42 13.26
C LYS A 57 2.33 -5.19 12.25
N TYR A 58 2.16 -4.93 10.98
CA TYR A 58 2.92 -5.62 9.93
C TYR A 58 3.41 -4.63 8.88
N LEU A 59 4.62 -4.85 8.39
CA LEU A 59 5.21 -4.05 7.33
C LEU A 59 4.83 -4.65 5.97
N VAL A 60 4.21 -3.84 5.11
CA VAL A 60 4.10 -4.14 3.68
C VAL A 60 5.25 -3.48 2.94
N LEU A 61 5.82 -4.19 1.99
CA LEU A 61 7.00 -3.79 1.26
C LEU A 61 6.87 -4.23 -0.20
N ASP A 62 7.12 -3.31 -1.13
CA ASP A 62 7.24 -3.67 -2.54
C ASP A 62 8.54 -4.45 -2.75
N CYS A 63 8.47 -5.56 -3.48
CA CYS A 63 9.56 -6.52 -3.60
C CYS A 63 10.81 -5.99 -4.31
N ASP A 64 10.73 -4.82 -4.90
CA ASP A 64 11.83 -4.10 -5.56
C ASP A 64 12.40 -2.94 -4.73
N THR A 65 12.09 -2.91 -3.43
CA THR A 65 12.58 -1.93 -2.46
C THR A 65 13.72 -2.50 -1.61
N PHE A 66 14.81 -1.77 -1.50
CA PHE A 66 16.02 -2.16 -0.76
C PHE A 66 16.39 -1.11 0.26
N PHE A 67 16.31 -1.44 1.55
CA PHE A 67 16.82 -0.59 2.62
C PHE A 67 18.34 -0.68 2.69
N LEU A 68 19.00 0.48 2.69
CA LEU A 68 20.45 0.60 2.73
C LEU A 68 20.97 0.80 4.14
N LYS A 69 20.08 1.08 5.08
CA LYS A 69 20.37 1.31 6.49
C LYS A 69 19.33 0.64 7.38
N PRO A 70 19.68 0.29 8.63
CA PRO A 70 18.69 -0.11 9.63
C PRO A 70 17.64 0.98 9.79
N THR A 71 16.37 0.62 9.55
CA THR A 71 15.27 1.57 9.56
C THR A 71 14.25 1.18 10.62
N LYS A 72 13.97 2.12 11.54
CA LYS A 72 12.92 1.92 12.55
C LYS A 72 11.55 2.21 11.92
N PHE A 73 10.58 1.35 12.17
CA PHE A 73 9.19 1.54 11.76
C PHE A 73 8.24 1.82 12.94
N ILE A 74 8.74 1.60 14.16
CA ILE A 74 8.00 1.87 15.40
C ILE A 74 8.95 2.62 16.35
N GLU A 75 8.45 3.68 16.96
CA GLU A 75 9.15 4.44 17.99
C GLU A 75 8.15 4.95 19.02
N ASP A 76 8.42 4.71 20.33
CA ASP A 76 7.53 5.02 21.44
C ASP A 76 6.10 4.49 21.21
N ASP A 77 6.00 3.23 20.76
CA ASP A 77 4.76 2.51 20.39
C ASP A 77 3.95 3.13 19.25
N LYS A 78 4.46 4.18 18.58
CA LYS A 78 3.84 4.80 17.41
C LYS A 78 4.47 4.29 16.13
N CYS A 79 3.64 3.98 15.15
CA CYS A 79 4.10 3.65 13.80
C CYS A 79 4.64 4.91 13.09
N MET A 80 5.75 4.73 12.36
CA MET A 80 6.44 5.80 11.64
C MET A 80 6.13 5.71 10.15
N TYR A 81 5.66 6.81 9.57
CA TYR A 81 5.26 6.90 8.18
C TYR A 81 6.10 7.91 7.42
N ASP A 82 6.41 7.57 6.18
CA ASP A 82 7.17 8.42 5.29
C ASP A 82 6.27 9.17 4.32
N TYR A 83 6.81 10.23 3.73
CA TYR A 83 6.11 11.00 2.71
C TYR A 83 7.04 11.39 1.55
N ARG A 84 6.41 11.66 0.42
CA ARG A 84 7.01 12.28 -0.76
C ARG A 84 6.25 13.56 -1.12
N ASN A 85 6.84 14.37 -1.99
CA ASN A 85 6.18 15.62 -2.43
C ASN A 85 5.45 15.47 -3.77
N ASN A 86 5.44 14.26 -4.35
CA ASN A 86 4.91 13.98 -5.68
C ASN A 86 3.47 13.46 -5.57
N ILE A 87 2.51 14.37 -5.64
CA ILE A 87 1.09 14.06 -5.52
C ILE A 87 0.57 13.53 -6.87
N HIS A 88 -0.14 12.41 -6.83
CA HIS A 88 -0.83 11.85 -7.99
C HIS A 88 -2.35 12.05 -7.83
N GLN A 89 -2.90 13.02 -8.57
CA GLN A 89 -4.27 13.47 -8.41
C GLN A 89 -5.33 12.34 -8.50
N PRO A 90 -5.22 11.33 -9.39
CA PRO A 90 -6.18 10.23 -9.43
C PRO A 90 -6.32 9.47 -8.10
N TYR A 91 -5.24 9.31 -7.33
CA TYR A 91 -5.30 8.68 -6.01
C TYR A 91 -6.12 9.50 -5.02
N ILE A 92 -5.94 10.84 -5.06
CA ILE A 92 -6.68 11.75 -4.20
C ILE A 92 -8.17 11.76 -4.58
N THR A 93 -8.48 11.74 -5.86
CA THR A 93 -9.86 11.63 -6.35
C THR A 93 -10.53 10.33 -5.86
N HIS A 94 -9.83 9.21 -5.94
CA HIS A 94 -10.34 7.93 -5.43
C HIS A 94 -10.53 7.95 -3.91
N LEU A 95 -9.56 8.47 -3.17
CA LEU A 95 -9.63 8.67 -1.72
C LEU A 95 -10.89 9.47 -1.32
N GLN A 96 -11.17 10.57 -2.03
CA GLN A 96 -12.34 11.41 -1.79
C GLN A 96 -13.65 10.69 -2.10
N LYS A 97 -13.70 9.87 -3.14
CA LYS A 97 -14.87 9.02 -3.45
C LYS A 97 -15.15 8.00 -2.33
N LEU A 98 -14.12 7.57 -1.59
CA LEU A 98 -14.26 6.72 -0.40
C LEU A 98 -14.70 7.48 0.86
N GLY A 99 -14.97 8.80 0.77
CA GLY A 99 -15.38 9.64 1.89
C GLY A 99 -14.23 10.08 2.81
N LEU A 100 -12.98 9.94 2.39
CA LEU A 100 -11.81 10.36 3.12
C LEU A 100 -11.25 11.70 2.59
N GLN A 101 -10.51 12.41 3.42
CA GLN A 101 -9.90 13.69 3.06
C GLN A 101 -8.39 13.53 2.83
N HIS A 102 -7.84 14.25 1.87
CA HIS A 102 -6.41 14.43 1.73
C HIS A 102 -5.94 15.49 2.74
N ILE A 103 -5.37 15.05 3.85
CA ILE A 103 -5.12 15.91 5.03
C ILE A 103 -3.96 16.87 4.80
N ASP A 104 -2.88 16.46 4.15
CA ASP A 104 -1.75 17.32 3.83
C ASP A 104 -1.57 17.44 2.32
N VAL A 105 -2.10 18.52 1.75
CA VAL A 105 -2.13 18.75 0.29
C VAL A 105 -0.74 18.89 -0.36
N ASN A 106 0.33 18.98 0.42
CA ASN A 106 1.70 19.07 -0.06
C ASN A 106 2.46 17.73 0.01
N LYS A 107 1.82 16.68 0.52
CA LYS A 107 2.45 15.38 0.74
C LYS A 107 1.67 14.25 0.08
N SER A 108 2.41 13.30 -0.45
CA SER A 108 1.94 11.98 -0.88
C SER A 108 2.50 10.92 0.05
N TRP A 109 1.70 9.91 0.33
CA TRP A 109 2.06 8.84 1.25
C TRP A 109 2.59 7.58 0.55
N ILE A 110 2.89 7.67 -0.75
CA ILE A 110 3.40 6.55 -1.54
C ILE A 110 4.92 6.44 -1.39
N CYS A 111 5.36 5.44 -0.63
CA CYS A 111 6.74 5.26 -0.22
C CYS A 111 7.27 3.84 -0.43
N ASP A 112 6.67 3.03 -1.30
CA ASP A 112 7.05 1.63 -1.61
C ASP A 112 7.04 0.68 -0.40
N HIS A 113 6.72 1.19 0.78
CA HIS A 113 6.58 0.46 2.04
C HIS A 113 5.65 1.21 3.00
N MET A 114 4.97 0.48 3.87
CA MET A 114 4.16 1.07 4.94
C MET A 114 3.92 0.04 6.04
N ILE A 115 3.99 0.48 7.30
CA ILE A 115 3.53 -0.33 8.42
C ILE A 115 2.03 -0.15 8.56
N LEU A 116 1.29 -1.27 8.64
CA LEU A 116 -0.15 -1.30 8.80
C LEU A 116 -0.52 -1.92 10.14
N GLU A 117 -1.61 -1.48 10.73
CA GLU A 117 -2.14 -2.03 11.99
C GLU A 117 -3.52 -2.60 11.76
N THR A 118 -3.70 -3.88 12.06
CA THR A 118 -4.94 -4.64 11.83
C THR A 118 -6.16 -3.95 12.46
N GLN A 119 -6.01 -3.38 13.65
CA GLN A 119 -7.11 -2.68 14.34
C GLN A 119 -7.61 -1.46 13.57
N TYR A 120 -6.72 -0.70 12.93
CA TYR A 120 -7.11 0.49 12.17
C TYR A 120 -7.60 0.13 10.76
N ILE A 121 -7.10 -0.95 10.16
CA ILE A 121 -7.68 -1.50 8.94
C ILE A 121 -9.15 -1.91 9.17
N LYS A 122 -9.47 -2.59 10.27
CA LYS A 122 -10.86 -2.93 10.62
C LYS A 122 -11.74 -1.69 10.71
N LYS A 123 -11.27 -0.64 11.37
CA LYS A 123 -12.02 0.63 11.53
C LYS A 123 -12.19 1.37 10.20
N LEU A 124 -11.15 1.39 9.36
CA LEU A 124 -11.21 1.93 8.00
C LEU A 124 -12.29 1.21 7.18
N PHE A 125 -12.30 -0.11 7.20
CA PHE A 125 -13.30 -0.89 6.46
C PHE A 125 -14.71 -0.64 6.99
N GLN A 126 -14.91 -0.71 8.31
CA GLN A 126 -16.21 -0.41 8.94
C GLN A 126 -16.76 0.98 8.59
N GLN A 127 -15.90 1.96 8.36
CA GLN A 127 -16.32 3.32 7.99
C GLN A 127 -16.74 3.40 6.51
N ILE A 128 -16.16 2.57 5.63
CA ILE A 128 -16.39 2.62 4.18
C ILE A 128 -17.47 1.64 3.75
N GLU A 129 -17.58 0.50 4.42
CA GLU A 129 -18.55 -0.55 4.08
C GLU A 129 -19.99 -0.10 4.34
N PHE A 130 -20.87 -0.31 3.38
CA PHE A 130 -22.30 -0.02 3.47
C PHE A 130 -23.11 -0.95 2.57
N ASP A 131 -24.39 -1.08 2.81
CA ASP A 131 -25.34 -1.85 1.98
C ASP A 131 -24.88 -3.28 1.63
N ASN A 132 -24.25 -3.96 2.59
CA ASN A 132 -23.64 -5.29 2.43
C ASN A 132 -22.50 -5.35 1.40
N LEU A 133 -21.97 -4.22 0.94
CA LEU A 133 -20.77 -4.17 0.12
C LEU A 133 -19.53 -4.16 1.00
N LEU A 134 -18.60 -5.08 0.72
CA LEU A 134 -17.31 -5.15 1.40
C LEU A 134 -16.34 -4.09 0.83
N PHE A 135 -15.35 -3.72 1.62
CA PHE A 135 -14.37 -2.70 1.27
C PHE A 135 -13.77 -2.91 -0.13
N TYR A 136 -13.34 -4.14 -0.48
CA TYR A 136 -12.72 -4.38 -1.79
C TYR A 136 -13.67 -4.13 -2.97
N GLN A 137 -14.98 -4.36 -2.78
CA GLN A 137 -15.98 -4.10 -3.81
C GLN A 137 -16.14 -2.60 -4.04
N ILE A 138 -16.28 -1.83 -2.96
CA ILE A 138 -16.39 -0.38 -3.00
C ILE A 138 -15.10 0.24 -3.56
N PHE A 139 -13.93 -0.22 -3.09
CA PHE A 139 -12.63 0.20 -3.60
C PHE A 139 -12.54 0.06 -5.12
N LEU A 140 -12.84 -1.14 -5.65
CA LEU A 140 -12.75 -1.43 -7.08
C LEU A 140 -13.81 -0.67 -7.90
N GLN A 141 -15.02 -0.51 -7.38
CA GLN A 141 -16.13 0.17 -8.05
C GLN A 141 -15.87 1.67 -8.23
N LEU A 142 -15.12 2.29 -7.33
CA LEU A 142 -14.82 3.71 -7.34
C LEU A 142 -13.54 4.06 -8.10
N VAL A 143 -12.76 3.08 -8.57
CA VAL A 143 -11.61 3.31 -9.44
C VAL A 143 -12.08 3.93 -10.75
N ASP A 144 -11.38 4.96 -11.20
CA ASP A 144 -11.56 5.50 -12.54
C ASP A 144 -10.88 4.58 -13.55
N GLU A 145 -11.66 3.91 -14.38
CA GLU A 145 -11.18 2.94 -15.37
C GLU A 145 -10.36 3.59 -16.50
N THR A 146 -10.49 4.91 -16.68
CA THR A 146 -9.71 5.67 -17.67
C THR A 146 -8.28 5.93 -17.18
N GLU A 147 -8.06 5.84 -15.86
CA GLU A 147 -6.77 6.07 -15.24
C GLU A 147 -5.95 4.78 -15.13
N LYS A 148 -4.69 4.80 -15.57
CA LYS A 148 -3.78 3.65 -15.42
C LYS A 148 -3.44 3.36 -13.95
N SER A 149 -3.50 4.37 -13.11
CA SER A 149 -3.17 4.30 -11.68
C SER A 149 -4.18 5.18 -10.93
N GLY A 150 -5.38 4.65 -10.67
CA GLY A 150 -6.52 5.40 -10.14
C GLY A 150 -6.70 5.29 -8.63
N ALA A 151 -5.97 4.44 -7.92
CA ALA A 151 -6.10 4.27 -6.46
C ALA A 151 -4.77 3.94 -5.81
N SER A 152 -4.63 4.20 -4.50
CA SER A 152 -3.47 3.80 -3.71
C SER A 152 -3.88 3.43 -2.29
N GLU A 153 -3.52 2.21 -1.88
CA GLU A 153 -3.70 1.69 -0.52
C GLU A 153 -2.98 2.55 0.52
N PHE A 154 -1.82 3.07 0.18
CA PHE A 154 -1.01 3.90 1.08
C PHE A 154 -1.66 5.27 1.30
N GLU A 155 -2.18 5.91 0.25
CA GLU A 155 -2.92 7.16 0.39
C GLU A 155 -4.19 6.97 1.23
N ILE A 156 -4.92 5.88 1.01
CA ILE A 156 -6.16 5.57 1.75
C ILE A 156 -5.86 5.38 3.23
N TYR A 157 -4.94 4.46 3.55
CA TYR A 157 -4.66 4.12 4.94
C TYR A 157 -4.10 5.29 5.73
N LEU A 158 -3.08 5.98 5.21
CA LEU A 158 -2.44 7.02 6.00
C LEU A 158 -3.28 8.31 6.12
N ASN A 159 -4.05 8.68 5.10
CA ASN A 159 -5.00 9.78 5.25
C ASN A 159 -6.10 9.45 6.26
N PHE A 160 -6.58 8.20 6.33
CA PHE A 160 -7.47 7.74 7.39
C PHE A 160 -6.81 7.87 8.77
N MET A 161 -5.56 7.45 8.93
CA MET A 161 -4.82 7.58 10.19
C MET A 161 -4.62 9.04 10.59
N LEU A 162 -4.28 9.91 9.66
CA LEU A 162 -4.12 11.36 9.90
C LEU A 162 -5.44 12.02 10.30
N GLN A 163 -6.54 11.63 9.68
CA GLN A 163 -7.85 12.19 9.93
C GLN A 163 -8.40 11.83 11.32
N TYR A 164 -8.17 10.59 11.77
CA TYR A 164 -8.84 10.05 12.96
C TYR A 164 -7.91 9.64 14.10
N TYR A 165 -6.63 9.41 13.82
CA TYR A 165 -5.65 8.82 14.76
C TYR A 165 -4.28 9.48 14.65
N SER A 166 -4.21 10.79 14.37
CA SER A 166 -2.94 11.51 14.20
C SER A 166 -2.03 11.49 15.43
N ASP A 167 -2.61 11.33 16.63
CA ASP A 167 -1.87 11.17 17.89
C ASP A 167 -1.17 9.79 18.01
N LYS A 168 -1.53 8.79 17.21
CA LYS A 168 -0.99 7.43 17.23
C LYS A 168 0.17 7.20 16.26
N ILE A 169 0.52 8.18 15.47
CA ILE A 169 1.52 8.05 14.41
C ILE A 169 2.64 9.08 14.55
N LYS A 170 3.75 8.82 13.88
CA LYS A 170 4.85 9.77 13.64
C LYS A 170 5.12 9.88 12.15
N ILE A 171 5.30 11.10 11.65
CA ILE A 171 5.68 11.36 10.27
C ILE A 171 7.16 11.67 10.20
N ARG A 172 7.86 11.08 9.24
CA ARG A 172 9.28 11.34 8.95
C ARG A 172 9.50 11.48 7.45
N LYS A 173 10.72 11.81 7.07
CA LYS A 173 11.16 11.78 5.67
C LYS A 173 12.42 10.93 5.57
N LEU A 174 12.37 9.87 4.78
CA LEU A 174 13.54 9.08 4.38
C LEU A 174 14.09 9.57 3.02
N ASN A 175 15.41 9.52 2.89
CA ASN A 175 16.08 9.80 1.63
C ASN A 175 15.96 8.60 0.70
N HIS A 176 15.27 8.76 -0.40
CA HIS A 176 14.95 7.70 -1.35
C HIS A 176 15.33 8.10 -2.77
N LEU A 177 15.67 7.11 -3.57
CA LEU A 177 15.88 7.25 -5.02
C LEU A 177 15.35 6.00 -5.75
N GLY A 178 14.63 6.23 -6.86
CA GLY A 178 14.39 5.17 -7.86
C GLY A 178 15.67 4.96 -8.67
N VAL A 179 16.15 3.72 -8.77
CA VAL A 179 17.39 3.40 -9.48
C VAL A 179 17.14 2.44 -10.63
N VAL A 180 17.91 2.61 -11.69
CA VAL A 180 17.92 1.71 -12.86
C VAL A 180 18.83 0.50 -12.60
N ASN A 181 19.90 0.73 -11.84
CA ASN A 181 20.87 -0.29 -11.46
C ASN A 181 21.29 -0.05 -9.99
N ILE A 182 21.33 -1.11 -9.20
CA ILE A 182 21.77 -1.05 -7.80
C ILE A 182 23.23 -0.55 -7.68
N GLN A 183 24.04 -0.77 -8.69
CA GLN A 183 25.44 -0.28 -8.72
C GLN A 183 25.56 1.24 -8.82
N ASP A 184 24.49 1.94 -9.23
CA ASP A 184 24.47 3.40 -9.40
C ASP A 184 24.09 4.16 -8.13
N ILE A 185 23.98 3.47 -6.98
CA ILE A 185 23.62 4.07 -5.70
C ILE A 185 24.72 5.03 -5.26
N LYS A 186 24.37 6.31 -5.16
CA LYS A 186 25.26 7.38 -4.67
C LYS A 186 24.56 8.20 -3.60
N GLY A 187 25.34 8.71 -2.66
CA GLY A 187 24.84 9.61 -1.63
C GLY A 187 24.35 8.89 -0.36
N ASN A 188 23.79 9.67 0.55
CA ASN A 188 23.34 9.22 1.87
C ASN A 188 21.84 8.84 1.80
N LEU A 189 21.51 7.74 1.07
CA LEU A 189 20.15 7.24 0.94
C LEU A 189 19.81 6.29 2.10
N ASP A 190 18.53 6.25 2.46
CA ASP A 190 17.98 5.31 3.44
C ASP A 190 17.46 4.05 2.74
N TYR A 191 16.85 4.21 1.57
CA TYR A 191 16.44 3.10 0.71
C TYR A 191 16.40 3.49 -0.77
N VAL A 192 16.30 2.48 -1.64
CA VAL A 192 16.14 2.62 -3.09
C VAL A 192 15.05 1.70 -3.59
N SER A 193 14.41 2.07 -4.69
CA SER A 193 13.43 1.24 -5.40
C SER A 193 13.89 0.98 -6.82
N TYR A 194 13.85 -0.29 -7.23
CA TYR A 194 14.27 -0.76 -8.55
C TYR A 194 13.05 -1.13 -9.39
N HIS A 195 12.27 -0.12 -9.74
CA HIS A 195 10.99 -0.34 -10.41
C HIS A 195 11.13 -1.01 -11.77
N TRP A 196 10.21 -1.93 -12.07
CA TRP A 196 10.22 -2.71 -13.32
C TRP A 196 10.22 -1.83 -14.58
N TYR A 197 9.52 -0.69 -14.57
CA TYR A 197 9.48 0.25 -15.70
C TYR A 197 10.77 1.06 -15.90
N MET A 198 11.68 1.02 -14.95
CA MET A 198 13.01 1.62 -15.03
C MET A 198 14.06 0.62 -15.52
N ARG A 199 13.75 -0.68 -15.53
CA ARG A 199 14.66 -1.72 -16.00
C ARG A 199 14.80 -1.65 -17.52
N LYS A 200 16.06 -1.59 -18.01
CA LYS A 200 16.39 -1.63 -19.44
C LYS A 200 16.65 -3.07 -19.87
#